data_420180ec89bf7f7c4ce5b6d4f425d006
#
_entry.id   420180ec89bf7f7c4ce5b6d4f425d006
#
_cell.length_a   1.000
_cell.length_b   1.000
_cell.length_c   1.000
_cell.angle_alpha   90.00
_cell.angle_beta   90.00
_cell.angle_gamma   90.00
#
_symmetry.space_group_name_H-M   'P 1'
#
loop_
_entity.id
_entity.type
_entity.pdbx_description
1 polymer ?
#
loop_
_entity_poly.entity_id
_entity_poly.type
_entity_poly.pdbx_seq_one_letter_code
_entity_poly.pdbx_strand_id
1 'polypeptide(L)'
;MGSYSDNTPAIHDLAQKMISNSMIDTSLYSKYNVKRGLRDLDGKGVLTGLTDISTIIQNKEVDGKLVPCDGELYYRGYNVNDIVGGILEDDRFGFEEVVYLLLFGEMPNVAQLKDFKDLLVKYRTLPQNFVRDVILKAPSEDMMNSIARSVLTLFCYDDNPNDTSVDNVLRQCIQLISVFPMLSVYGYHAYNHYLRDKSLYIHRAEPTMSTAEVILSLLRPDRKYTPLEAKVLDMALILHMEHGGGNNSTFTTHVVTSSGTDTYSATAAALASLKGPKHGGANVKVFYMFEDIKKHIKDWKDDEEIEDYLEKILEKQTFDRMGLIYGMGHAVYTISDPRQIILKGAVQKLAKAEGYDEDFELYERVERLAPQVIGKKRKIYKGVASNVDFYSGLLYSMLDIPCELYTPMFATARIAGWSAHRLEEIVNVGKIIRPAYMSISTMKDYTPLEKR
;
A
#
# COMPACT_ATOMS: atom_id res chain seq x y z
N MET A 1 5.67 26.87 29.36
CA MET A 1 6.26 25.61 28.87
C MET A 1 6.09 25.62 27.38
N GLY A 2 7.16 25.39 26.61
CA GLY A 2 7.07 25.25 25.14
C GLY A 2 6.18 24.06 24.77
N SER A 3 5.62 24.10 23.55
CA SER A 3 4.88 22.95 23.00
C SER A 3 5.82 21.75 22.86
N TYR A 4 5.30 20.53 23.06
CA TYR A 4 6.04 19.28 22.81
C TYR A 4 6.63 19.21 21.40
N SER A 5 6.05 19.94 20.44
CA SER A 5 6.41 19.95 19.03
C SER A 5 7.27 21.15 18.59
N ASP A 6 7.70 22.03 19.53
CA ASP A 6 8.43 23.23 19.17
C ASP A 6 9.87 22.94 18.74
N ASN A 7 10.24 23.41 17.55
CA ASN A 7 11.62 23.48 17.09
C ASN A 7 12.28 24.74 17.69
N THR A 8 13.08 24.56 18.73
CA THR A 8 13.82 25.65 19.36
C THR A 8 15.02 26.10 18.51
N PRO A 9 15.53 27.34 18.68
CA PRO A 9 16.76 27.79 18.02
C PRO A 9 17.94 26.85 18.26
N ALA A 10 18.10 26.31 19.47
CA ALA A 10 19.14 25.33 19.79
C ALA A 10 19.02 24.05 18.94
N ILE A 11 17.81 23.54 18.70
CA ILE A 11 17.58 22.39 17.82
C ILE A 11 17.95 22.74 16.37
N HIS A 12 17.62 23.95 15.91
CA HIS A 12 17.99 24.40 14.56
C HIS A 12 19.51 24.43 14.38
N ASP A 13 20.27 25.02 15.31
CA ASP A 13 21.73 25.12 15.25
C ASP A 13 22.40 23.73 15.26
N LEU A 14 21.91 22.83 16.11
CA LEU A 14 22.38 21.45 16.17
C LEU A 14 22.05 20.69 14.86
N ALA A 15 20.89 20.94 14.25
CA ALA A 15 20.51 20.35 12.97
C ALA A 15 21.44 20.80 11.83
N GLN A 16 21.81 22.10 11.77
CA GLN A 16 22.76 22.59 10.77
C GLN A 16 24.13 21.94 10.94
N LYS A 17 24.62 21.81 12.17
CA LYS A 17 25.88 21.12 12.47
C LYS A 17 25.81 19.63 12.09
N MET A 18 24.70 18.95 12.34
CA MET A 18 24.48 17.57 11.95
C MET A 18 24.50 17.43 10.43
N ILE A 19 23.79 18.28 9.68
CA ILE A 19 23.74 18.27 8.23
C ILE A 19 25.15 18.41 7.64
N SER A 20 25.92 19.42 8.08
CA SER A 20 27.27 19.69 7.56
C SER A 20 28.24 18.49 7.77
N ASN A 21 28.07 17.76 8.87
CA ASN A 21 28.94 16.63 9.23
C ASN A 21 28.45 15.28 8.68
N SER A 22 27.22 15.21 8.15
CA SER A 22 26.60 13.94 7.73
C SER A 22 26.39 13.81 6.22
N MET A 23 26.77 14.83 5.44
CA MET A 23 26.66 14.78 3.98
C MET A 23 27.66 13.78 3.39
N ILE A 24 27.16 12.83 2.61
CA ILE A 24 27.96 11.87 1.86
C ILE A 24 28.07 12.36 0.41
N ASP A 25 29.31 12.48 -0.10
CA ASP A 25 29.54 12.75 -1.51
C ASP A 25 28.93 11.63 -2.36
N THR A 26 28.01 12.00 -3.22
CA THR A 26 27.27 11.05 -4.07
C THR A 26 28.17 10.27 -5.04
N SER A 27 29.35 10.79 -5.39
CA SER A 27 30.34 10.09 -6.22
C SER A 27 30.88 8.82 -5.56
N LEU A 28 30.88 8.77 -4.23
CA LEU A 28 31.36 7.60 -3.47
C LEU A 28 30.47 6.36 -3.67
N TYR A 29 29.17 6.54 -3.95
CA TYR A 29 28.29 5.40 -4.24
C TYR A 29 28.76 4.64 -5.50
N SER A 30 29.11 5.35 -6.55
CA SER A 30 29.67 4.74 -7.77
C SER A 30 31.07 4.19 -7.52
N LYS A 31 31.94 4.94 -6.81
CA LYS A 31 33.31 4.51 -6.48
C LYS A 31 33.36 3.17 -5.75
N TYR A 32 32.44 2.97 -4.80
CA TYR A 32 32.38 1.75 -3.99
C TYR A 32 31.34 0.74 -4.50
N ASN A 33 30.77 0.95 -5.69
CA ASN A 33 29.75 0.08 -6.28
C ASN A 33 28.55 -0.19 -5.35
N VAL A 34 28.10 0.83 -4.62
CA VAL A 34 26.99 0.72 -3.68
C VAL A 34 25.66 0.69 -4.44
N LYS A 35 24.86 -0.34 -4.21
CA LYS A 35 23.52 -0.48 -4.80
C LYS A 35 22.50 0.34 -4.00
N ARG A 36 22.39 1.65 -4.31
CA ARG A 36 21.45 2.55 -3.62
C ARG A 36 20.01 2.06 -3.76
N GLY A 37 19.32 1.93 -2.62
CA GLY A 37 17.95 1.40 -2.59
C GLY A 37 17.87 -0.06 -3.03
N LEU A 38 18.97 -0.83 -2.89
CA LEU A 38 19.09 -2.22 -3.35
C LEU A 38 18.78 -2.38 -4.84
N ARG A 39 19.19 -1.38 -5.66
CA ARG A 39 19.07 -1.43 -7.12
C ARG A 39 20.41 -1.13 -7.80
N ASP A 40 20.67 -1.82 -8.88
CA ASP A 40 21.80 -1.54 -9.77
C ASP A 40 21.56 -0.27 -10.60
N LEU A 41 22.59 0.23 -11.27
CA LEU A 41 22.53 1.43 -12.11
C LEU A 41 21.54 1.28 -13.29
N ASP A 42 21.33 0.07 -13.78
CA ASP A 42 20.34 -0.28 -14.81
C ASP A 42 18.90 -0.37 -14.26
N GLY A 43 18.72 -0.21 -12.94
CA GLY A 43 17.45 -0.30 -12.24
C GLY A 43 17.06 -1.71 -11.80
N LYS A 44 17.89 -2.74 -12.08
CA LYS A 44 17.63 -4.12 -11.64
C LYS A 44 17.76 -4.22 -10.13
N GLY A 45 16.79 -4.87 -9.48
CA GLY A 45 16.83 -5.13 -8.02
C GLY A 45 17.93 -6.12 -7.66
N VAL A 46 18.56 -5.92 -6.50
CA VAL A 46 19.46 -6.91 -5.91
C VAL A 46 18.63 -8.10 -5.44
N LEU A 47 19.00 -9.30 -5.85
CA LEU A 47 18.33 -10.51 -5.38
C LEU A 47 18.73 -10.77 -3.92
N THR A 48 17.76 -10.64 -3.00
CA THR A 48 17.99 -10.71 -1.56
C THR A 48 17.32 -11.90 -0.88
N GLY A 49 16.38 -12.56 -1.57
CA GLY A 49 15.65 -13.72 -1.03
C GLY A 49 14.90 -14.48 -2.10
N LEU A 50 14.28 -15.57 -1.70
CA LEU A 50 13.39 -16.40 -2.51
C LEU A 50 12.00 -16.34 -1.89
N THR A 51 10.96 -16.42 -2.72
CA THR A 51 9.56 -16.47 -2.28
C THR A 51 8.73 -17.33 -3.22
N ASP A 52 7.77 -18.05 -2.66
CA ASP A 52 6.75 -18.79 -3.39
C ASP A 52 5.38 -18.10 -3.35
N ILE A 53 5.31 -16.92 -2.69
CA ILE A 53 4.04 -16.19 -2.49
C ILE A 53 3.55 -15.54 -3.79
N SER A 54 4.44 -14.91 -4.54
CA SER A 54 4.07 -14.25 -5.79
C SER A 54 5.22 -14.17 -6.79
N THR A 55 4.85 -14.15 -8.08
CA THR A 55 5.77 -13.96 -9.19
C THR A 55 5.33 -12.78 -10.03
N ILE A 56 6.29 -11.90 -10.36
CA ILE A 56 6.07 -10.71 -11.18
C ILE A 56 6.92 -10.83 -12.44
N ILE A 57 6.30 -10.80 -13.61
CA ILE A 57 6.98 -10.85 -14.90
C ILE A 57 6.82 -9.50 -15.58
N GLN A 58 7.93 -8.94 -16.06
CA GLN A 58 8.00 -7.69 -16.82
C GLN A 58 8.84 -7.81 -18.09
N ASN A 59 9.60 -8.89 -18.22
CA ASN A 59 10.44 -9.18 -19.37
C ASN A 59 10.31 -10.65 -19.72
N LYS A 60 10.37 -10.93 -21.02
CA LYS A 60 10.46 -12.30 -21.57
C LYS A 60 11.79 -12.47 -22.29
N GLU A 61 12.33 -13.68 -22.26
CA GLU A 61 13.51 -14.01 -23.02
C GLU A 61 13.15 -14.30 -24.48
N VAL A 62 13.72 -13.52 -25.40
CA VAL A 62 13.57 -13.71 -26.85
C VAL A 62 14.99 -13.73 -27.44
N ASP A 63 15.36 -14.83 -28.08
CA ASP A 63 16.69 -15.03 -28.68
C ASP A 63 17.86 -14.75 -27.70
N GLY A 64 17.73 -15.20 -26.45
CA GLY A 64 18.74 -15.02 -25.41
C GLY A 64 18.86 -13.58 -24.84
N LYS A 65 17.90 -12.70 -25.17
CA LYS A 65 17.82 -11.34 -24.67
C LYS A 65 16.53 -11.11 -23.89
N LEU A 66 16.64 -10.39 -22.75
CA LEU A 66 15.47 -9.94 -22.02
C LEU A 66 14.80 -8.77 -22.75
N VAL A 67 13.55 -8.95 -23.17
CA VAL A 67 12.75 -7.93 -23.84
C VAL A 67 11.55 -7.58 -22.96
N PRO A 68 11.21 -6.31 -22.77
CA PRO A 68 10.00 -5.91 -22.05
C PRO A 68 8.75 -6.56 -22.65
N CYS A 69 7.86 -7.02 -21.77
CA CYS A 69 6.56 -7.57 -22.17
C CYS A 69 5.44 -6.96 -21.31
N ASP A 70 4.20 -7.26 -21.64
CA ASP A 70 3.08 -6.97 -20.76
C ASP A 70 3.32 -7.57 -19.38
N GLY A 71 2.96 -6.82 -18.35
CA GLY A 71 3.15 -7.25 -16.97
C GLY A 71 2.26 -8.45 -16.66
N GLU A 72 2.83 -9.43 -15.95
CA GLU A 72 2.05 -10.54 -15.40
C GLU A 72 2.29 -10.62 -13.89
N LEU A 73 1.24 -10.97 -13.15
CA LEU A 73 1.27 -11.17 -11.70
C LEU A 73 0.64 -12.52 -11.38
N TYR A 74 1.35 -13.30 -10.60
CA TYR A 74 0.89 -14.61 -10.14
C TYR A 74 0.88 -14.64 -8.61
N TYR A 75 -0.18 -15.15 -8.02
CA TYR A 75 -0.29 -15.48 -6.61
C TYR A 75 -0.16 -16.98 -6.45
N ARG A 76 0.86 -17.46 -5.77
CA ARG A 76 1.13 -18.90 -5.61
C ARG A 76 1.04 -19.70 -6.93
N GLY A 77 1.54 -19.11 -8.02
CA GLY A 77 1.54 -19.73 -9.35
C GLY A 77 0.26 -19.55 -10.17
N TYR A 78 -0.82 -18.99 -9.59
CA TYR A 78 -2.05 -18.70 -10.33
C TYR A 78 -2.01 -17.27 -10.88
N ASN A 79 -2.32 -17.09 -12.16
CA ASN A 79 -2.38 -15.76 -12.77
C ASN A 79 -3.53 -14.94 -12.16
N VAL A 80 -3.26 -13.71 -11.77
CA VAL A 80 -4.27 -12.84 -11.14
C VAL A 80 -5.45 -12.55 -12.08
N ASN A 81 -5.22 -12.52 -13.41
CA ASN A 81 -6.31 -12.37 -14.39
C ASN A 81 -7.28 -13.57 -14.35
N ASP A 82 -6.74 -14.79 -14.22
CA ASP A 82 -7.56 -16.00 -14.17
C ASP A 82 -8.32 -16.10 -12.86
N ILE A 83 -7.67 -15.75 -11.74
CA ILE A 83 -8.32 -15.67 -10.42
C ILE A 83 -9.52 -14.72 -10.47
N VAL A 84 -9.28 -13.47 -10.91
CA VAL A 84 -10.34 -12.47 -10.96
C VAL A 84 -11.41 -12.82 -12.00
N GLY A 85 -11.00 -13.36 -13.16
CA GLY A 85 -11.92 -13.84 -14.19
C GLY A 85 -12.91 -14.88 -13.65
N GLY A 86 -12.41 -15.91 -12.96
CA GLY A 86 -13.25 -16.95 -12.35
C GLY A 86 -14.18 -16.42 -11.26
N ILE A 87 -13.70 -15.50 -10.42
CA ILE A 87 -14.52 -14.84 -9.38
C ILE A 87 -15.68 -14.06 -10.01
N LEU A 88 -15.41 -13.35 -11.12
CA LEU A 88 -16.42 -12.56 -11.84
C LEU A 88 -17.44 -13.44 -12.57
N GLU A 89 -16.99 -14.54 -13.19
CA GLU A 89 -17.87 -15.49 -13.87
C GLU A 89 -18.86 -16.15 -12.90
N ASP A 90 -18.37 -16.49 -11.70
CA ASP A 90 -19.20 -17.08 -10.62
C ASP A 90 -20.06 -16.04 -9.87
N ASP A 91 -19.91 -14.76 -10.17
CA ASP A 91 -20.61 -13.64 -9.50
C ASP A 91 -20.48 -13.66 -7.96
N ARG A 92 -19.30 -13.97 -7.42
CA ARG A 92 -19.03 -14.17 -5.98
C ARG A 92 -17.99 -13.18 -5.43
N PHE A 93 -17.80 -13.16 -4.12
CA PHE A 93 -16.70 -12.47 -3.43
C PHE A 93 -15.47 -13.36 -3.36
N GLY A 94 -14.30 -12.81 -3.66
CA GLY A 94 -13.08 -13.56 -3.78
C GLY A 94 -11.98 -13.20 -2.80
N PHE A 95 -12.12 -12.12 -2.03
CA PHE A 95 -11.05 -11.67 -1.12
C PHE A 95 -10.60 -12.78 -0.16
N GLU A 96 -11.52 -13.42 0.54
CA GLU A 96 -11.21 -14.47 1.53
C GLU A 96 -10.59 -15.72 0.89
N GLU A 97 -11.00 -16.04 -0.34
CA GLU A 97 -10.40 -17.14 -1.11
C GLU A 97 -8.95 -16.87 -1.48
N VAL A 98 -8.65 -15.65 -1.91
CA VAL A 98 -7.27 -15.27 -2.25
C VAL A 98 -6.41 -15.12 -1.00
N VAL A 99 -6.97 -14.69 0.12
CA VAL A 99 -6.28 -14.76 1.43
C VAL A 99 -5.89 -16.20 1.75
N TYR A 100 -6.81 -17.14 1.59
CA TYR A 100 -6.54 -18.57 1.79
C TYR A 100 -5.39 -19.04 0.88
N LEU A 101 -5.47 -18.73 -0.42
CA LEU A 101 -4.42 -19.07 -1.38
C LEU A 101 -3.05 -18.53 -0.96
N LEU A 102 -2.94 -17.26 -0.59
CA LEU A 102 -1.67 -16.66 -0.19
C LEU A 102 -1.09 -17.31 1.07
N LEU A 103 -1.93 -17.61 2.07
CA LEU A 103 -1.48 -18.19 3.33
C LEU A 103 -1.11 -19.66 3.21
N PHE A 104 -1.88 -20.46 2.47
CA PHE A 104 -1.75 -21.92 2.46
C PHE A 104 -1.17 -22.50 1.16
N GLY A 105 -1.02 -21.72 0.10
CA GLY A 105 -0.36 -22.12 -1.15
C GLY A 105 -1.24 -22.93 -2.09
N GLU A 106 -2.52 -23.10 -1.79
CA GLU A 106 -3.49 -23.86 -2.63
C GLU A 106 -4.84 -23.14 -2.67
N MET A 107 -5.59 -23.36 -3.75
CA MET A 107 -6.98 -22.89 -3.85
C MET A 107 -7.88 -23.74 -2.93
N PRO A 108 -8.74 -23.09 -2.11
CA PRO A 108 -9.66 -23.85 -1.26
C PRO A 108 -10.78 -24.47 -2.08
N ASN A 109 -11.20 -25.67 -1.71
CA ASN A 109 -12.49 -26.19 -2.15
C ASN A 109 -13.63 -25.48 -1.37
N VAL A 110 -14.90 -25.77 -1.77
CA VAL A 110 -16.09 -25.10 -1.18
C VAL A 110 -16.16 -25.26 0.36
N ALA A 111 -15.83 -26.44 0.87
CA ALA A 111 -15.87 -26.72 2.32
C ALA A 111 -14.75 -25.95 3.04
N GLN A 112 -13.52 -26.01 2.52
CA GLN A 112 -12.36 -25.29 3.08
C GLN A 112 -12.60 -23.77 3.08
N LEU A 113 -13.15 -23.22 1.98
CA LEU A 113 -13.45 -21.79 1.91
C LEU A 113 -14.51 -21.39 2.93
N LYS A 114 -15.54 -22.22 3.11
CA LYS A 114 -16.57 -21.97 4.11
C LYS A 114 -15.98 -21.97 5.52
N ASP A 115 -15.22 -23.01 5.88
CA ASP A 115 -14.60 -23.15 7.20
C ASP A 115 -13.63 -21.96 7.48
N PHE A 116 -12.88 -21.52 6.46
CA PHE A 116 -11.99 -20.39 6.57
C PHE A 116 -12.74 -19.06 6.76
N LYS A 117 -13.84 -18.85 6.05
CA LYS A 117 -14.72 -17.68 6.26
C LYS A 117 -15.30 -17.67 7.67
N ASP A 118 -15.78 -18.81 8.15
CA ASP A 118 -16.30 -18.95 9.52
C ASP A 118 -15.20 -18.64 10.57
N LEU A 119 -13.95 -19.02 10.29
CA LEU A 119 -12.81 -18.70 11.15
C LEU A 119 -12.51 -17.20 11.16
N LEU A 120 -12.48 -16.53 9.99
CA LEU A 120 -12.32 -15.07 9.89
C LEU A 120 -13.41 -14.33 10.67
N VAL A 121 -14.67 -14.76 10.55
CA VAL A 121 -15.79 -14.20 11.29
C VAL A 121 -15.59 -14.35 12.80
N LYS A 122 -15.14 -15.51 13.25
CA LYS A 122 -14.85 -15.77 14.68
C LYS A 122 -13.79 -14.81 15.22
N TYR A 123 -12.76 -14.49 14.43
CA TYR A 123 -11.70 -13.54 14.81
C TYR A 123 -12.02 -12.07 14.52
N ARG A 124 -13.15 -11.77 13.88
CA ARG A 124 -13.60 -10.40 13.60
C ARG A 124 -14.18 -9.72 14.86
N THR A 125 -13.41 -9.75 15.92
CA THR A 125 -13.76 -9.16 17.22
C THR A 125 -12.55 -8.48 17.83
N LEU A 126 -12.74 -7.24 18.30
CA LEU A 126 -11.71 -6.53 19.08
C LEU A 126 -11.87 -6.87 20.57
N PRO A 127 -10.78 -6.82 21.37
CA PRO A 127 -10.85 -7.03 22.80
C PRO A 127 -11.87 -6.12 23.49
N GLN A 128 -12.38 -6.55 24.63
CA GLN A 128 -13.35 -5.77 25.40
C GLN A 128 -12.81 -4.36 25.69
N ASN A 129 -13.66 -3.35 25.43
CA ASN A 129 -13.34 -1.93 25.59
C ASN A 129 -12.24 -1.37 24.67
N PHE A 130 -11.62 -2.17 23.79
CA PHE A 130 -10.53 -1.74 22.93
C PHE A 130 -10.88 -0.50 22.08
N VAL A 131 -12.07 -0.48 21.49
CA VAL A 131 -12.53 0.68 20.69
C VAL A 131 -12.54 1.94 21.55
N ARG A 132 -13.14 1.89 22.74
CA ARG A 132 -13.23 3.02 23.67
C ARG A 132 -11.86 3.49 24.16
N ASP A 133 -11.03 2.55 24.61
CA ASP A 133 -9.83 2.88 25.40
C ASP A 133 -8.59 3.10 24.53
N VAL A 134 -8.59 2.57 23.30
CA VAL A 134 -7.45 2.65 22.36
C VAL A 134 -7.79 3.56 21.17
N ILE A 135 -8.84 3.24 20.43
CA ILE A 135 -9.16 3.92 19.17
C ILE A 135 -9.74 5.33 19.45
N LEU A 136 -10.79 5.41 20.27
CA LEU A 136 -11.49 6.68 20.53
C LEU A 136 -10.70 7.65 21.41
N LYS A 137 -9.82 7.14 22.28
CA LYS A 137 -9.13 7.96 23.27
C LYS A 137 -7.99 8.81 22.71
N ALA A 138 -7.43 8.43 21.56
CA ALA A 138 -6.35 9.14 20.90
C ALA A 138 -6.60 9.23 19.39
N PRO A 139 -7.60 10.00 18.95
CA PRO A 139 -7.88 10.19 17.53
C PRO A 139 -6.67 10.84 16.82
N SER A 140 -6.49 10.53 15.55
CA SER A 140 -5.39 11.04 14.74
C SER A 140 -5.90 11.42 13.37
N GLU A 141 -5.36 12.48 12.79
CA GLU A 141 -5.56 12.81 11.37
C GLU A 141 -4.92 11.77 10.45
N ASP A 142 -3.89 11.09 10.95
CA ASP A 142 -3.17 10.04 10.22
C ASP A 142 -3.75 8.67 10.57
N MET A 143 -4.59 8.15 9.68
CA MET A 143 -5.25 6.85 9.86
C MET A 143 -4.24 5.71 9.93
N MET A 144 -3.15 5.77 9.16
CA MET A 144 -2.11 4.74 9.22
C MET A 144 -1.40 4.70 10.58
N ASN A 145 -1.19 5.87 11.20
CA ASN A 145 -0.70 5.94 12.57
C ASN A 145 -1.71 5.35 13.57
N SER A 146 -3.01 5.65 13.39
CA SER A 146 -4.08 5.08 14.23
C SER A 146 -4.10 3.55 14.17
N ILE A 147 -4.00 2.98 12.97
CA ILE A 147 -3.96 1.52 12.78
C ILE A 147 -2.68 0.93 13.42
N ALA A 148 -1.52 1.52 13.16
CA ALA A 148 -0.25 1.01 13.68
C ALA A 148 -0.21 0.99 15.23
N ARG A 149 -0.71 2.05 15.87
CA ARG A 149 -0.86 2.10 17.34
C ARG A 149 -1.82 1.02 17.84
N SER A 150 -2.94 0.86 17.15
CA SER A 150 -3.92 -0.16 17.50
C SER A 150 -3.33 -1.56 17.40
N VAL A 151 -2.58 -1.86 16.32
CA VAL A 151 -1.88 -3.14 16.14
C VAL A 151 -0.86 -3.37 17.26
N LEU A 152 -0.01 -2.39 17.57
CA LEU A 152 0.95 -2.51 18.67
C LEU A 152 0.25 -2.71 20.02
N THR A 153 -0.90 -2.09 20.23
CA THR A 153 -1.65 -2.22 21.49
C THR A 153 -2.32 -3.58 21.61
N LEU A 154 -2.70 -4.25 20.49
CA LEU A 154 -3.23 -5.61 20.51
C LEU A 154 -2.26 -6.61 21.13
N PHE A 155 -0.95 -6.37 21.06
CA PHE A 155 0.07 -7.14 21.77
C PHE A 155 -0.25 -7.31 23.26
N CYS A 156 -0.76 -6.27 23.92
CA CYS A 156 -1.06 -6.29 25.35
C CYS A 156 -2.32 -7.11 25.71
N TYR A 157 -3.11 -7.50 24.70
CA TYR A 157 -4.32 -8.31 24.87
C TYR A 157 -4.17 -9.75 24.41
N ASP A 158 -2.99 -10.12 23.90
CA ASP A 158 -2.66 -11.49 23.51
C ASP A 158 -1.93 -12.18 24.68
N ASP A 159 -2.40 -13.34 25.08
CA ASP A 159 -1.76 -14.11 26.16
C ASP A 159 -0.40 -14.70 25.76
N ASN A 160 -0.14 -14.86 24.46
CA ASN A 160 1.10 -15.40 23.90
C ASN A 160 1.69 -14.52 22.79
N PRO A 161 1.94 -13.21 23.05
CA PRO A 161 2.30 -12.28 21.99
C PRO A 161 3.69 -12.55 21.39
N ASN A 162 4.62 -13.09 22.19
CA ASN A 162 6.02 -13.35 21.79
C ASN A 162 6.27 -14.77 21.28
N ASP A 163 5.25 -15.65 21.28
CA ASP A 163 5.39 -16.99 20.73
C ASP A 163 5.42 -16.94 19.19
N THR A 164 6.58 -17.28 18.63
CA THR A 164 6.83 -17.29 17.18
C THR A 164 6.65 -18.68 16.55
N SER A 165 6.02 -19.62 17.25
CA SER A 165 5.59 -20.88 16.64
C SER A 165 4.64 -20.61 15.46
N VAL A 166 4.71 -21.46 14.43
CA VAL A 166 3.90 -21.30 13.21
C VAL A 166 2.40 -21.21 13.53
N ASP A 167 1.92 -22.07 14.43
CA ASP A 167 0.52 -22.11 14.86
C ASP A 167 0.08 -20.76 15.47
N ASN A 168 0.89 -20.21 16.38
CA ASN A 168 0.56 -18.95 17.04
C ASN A 168 0.66 -17.76 16.09
N VAL A 169 1.69 -17.70 15.26
CA VAL A 169 1.84 -16.64 14.26
C VAL A 169 0.71 -16.69 13.24
N LEU A 170 0.31 -17.87 12.77
CA LEU A 170 -0.85 -18.03 11.88
C LEU A 170 -2.13 -17.50 12.53
N ARG A 171 -2.39 -17.89 13.80
CA ARG A 171 -3.52 -17.36 14.58
C ARG A 171 -3.51 -15.83 14.62
N GLN A 172 -2.36 -15.22 14.97
CA GLN A 172 -2.21 -13.76 15.04
C GLN A 172 -2.43 -13.10 13.69
N CYS A 173 -1.90 -13.67 12.61
CA CYS A 173 -2.10 -13.17 11.23
C CYS A 173 -3.58 -13.19 10.83
N ILE A 174 -4.28 -14.33 11.04
CA ILE A 174 -5.71 -14.46 10.73
C ILE A 174 -6.54 -13.46 11.55
N GLN A 175 -6.20 -13.27 12.83
CA GLN A 175 -6.85 -12.28 13.68
C GLN A 175 -6.66 -10.87 13.17
N LEU A 176 -5.43 -10.47 12.79
CA LEU A 176 -5.13 -9.15 12.25
C LEU A 176 -5.86 -8.93 10.92
N ILE A 177 -5.84 -9.89 9.98
CA ILE A 177 -6.59 -9.81 8.72
C ILE A 177 -8.08 -9.54 9.00
N SER A 178 -8.65 -10.24 9.99
CA SER A 178 -10.07 -10.12 10.33
C SER A 178 -10.45 -8.77 10.95
N VAL A 179 -9.55 -8.13 11.72
CA VAL A 179 -9.85 -6.88 12.45
C VAL A 179 -9.41 -5.61 11.71
N PHE A 180 -8.55 -5.69 10.70
CA PHE A 180 -8.05 -4.52 9.97
C PHE A 180 -9.15 -3.59 9.41
N PRO A 181 -10.26 -4.11 8.84
CA PRO A 181 -11.39 -3.27 8.44
C PRO A 181 -11.93 -2.41 9.59
N MET A 182 -12.08 -3.00 10.78
CA MET A 182 -12.57 -2.30 11.96
C MET A 182 -11.56 -1.27 12.47
N LEU A 183 -10.26 -1.60 12.52
CA LEU A 183 -9.22 -0.67 12.95
C LEU A 183 -9.17 0.57 12.03
N SER A 184 -9.31 0.36 10.72
CA SER A 184 -9.32 1.42 9.72
C SER A 184 -10.55 2.33 9.86
N VAL A 185 -11.74 1.74 9.84
CA VAL A 185 -13.00 2.50 9.80
C VAL A 185 -13.30 3.15 11.15
N TYR A 186 -13.10 2.45 12.27
CA TYR A 186 -13.32 3.06 13.59
C TYR A 186 -12.30 4.16 13.90
N GLY A 187 -11.05 4.03 13.41
CA GLY A 187 -10.06 5.11 13.48
C GLY A 187 -10.54 6.36 12.76
N TYR A 188 -11.13 6.20 11.56
CA TYR A 188 -11.71 7.30 10.80
C TYR A 188 -12.94 7.92 11.51
N HIS A 189 -13.84 7.12 12.07
CA HIS A 189 -14.96 7.65 12.83
C HIS A 189 -14.54 8.39 14.09
N ALA A 190 -13.48 7.92 14.77
CA ALA A 190 -12.88 8.63 15.90
C ALA A 190 -12.32 10.00 15.47
N TYR A 191 -11.57 10.04 14.37
CA TYR A 191 -11.07 11.28 13.78
C TYR A 191 -12.19 12.26 13.44
N ASN A 192 -13.20 11.81 12.72
CA ASN A 192 -14.34 12.64 12.36
C ASN A 192 -15.09 13.20 13.58
N HIS A 193 -15.28 12.37 14.59
CA HIS A 193 -16.02 12.79 15.78
C HIS A 193 -15.24 13.82 16.59
N TYR A 194 -13.97 13.52 16.93
CA TYR A 194 -13.24 14.35 17.89
C TYR A 194 -12.51 15.54 17.25
N LEU A 195 -12.17 15.48 15.96
CA LEU A 195 -11.39 16.51 15.29
C LEU A 195 -12.16 17.26 14.20
N ARG A 196 -13.35 16.78 13.80
CA ARG A 196 -14.21 17.40 12.77
C ARG A 196 -15.65 17.61 13.20
N ASP A 197 -15.96 17.40 14.49
CA ASP A 197 -17.29 17.60 15.08
C ASP A 197 -18.44 16.87 14.33
N LYS A 198 -18.17 15.67 13.81
CA LYS A 198 -19.16 14.82 13.15
C LYS A 198 -19.75 13.80 14.12
N SER A 199 -20.87 13.20 13.75
CA SER A 199 -21.48 12.11 14.51
C SER A 199 -20.55 10.90 14.59
N LEU A 200 -20.53 10.23 15.74
CA LEU A 200 -19.78 9.00 15.94
C LEU A 200 -20.63 7.80 15.50
N TYR A 201 -20.08 7.00 14.60
CA TYR A 201 -20.70 5.74 14.17
C TYR A 201 -19.79 4.57 14.53
N ILE A 202 -20.30 3.62 15.33
CA ILE A 202 -19.61 2.38 15.68
C ILE A 202 -20.57 1.23 15.36
N HIS A 203 -20.67 0.92 14.09
CA HIS A 203 -21.48 -0.19 13.61
C HIS A 203 -20.81 -1.53 13.92
N ARG A 204 -21.60 -2.61 13.94
CA ARG A 204 -21.10 -3.98 14.05
C ARG A 204 -21.25 -4.68 12.70
N ALA A 205 -20.24 -5.45 12.31
CA ALA A 205 -20.28 -6.30 11.13
C ALA A 205 -21.24 -7.47 11.36
N GLU A 206 -22.01 -7.82 10.35
CA GLU A 206 -22.82 -9.04 10.36
C GLU A 206 -21.94 -10.25 10.00
N PRO A 207 -22.18 -11.43 10.57
CA PRO A 207 -21.37 -12.63 10.32
C PRO A 207 -21.34 -13.08 8.86
N THR A 208 -22.38 -12.77 8.10
CA THR A 208 -22.52 -13.19 6.69
C THR A 208 -21.79 -12.28 5.70
N MET A 209 -21.31 -11.12 6.16
CA MET A 209 -20.66 -10.13 5.29
C MET A 209 -19.25 -10.57 4.88
N SER A 210 -18.92 -10.40 3.60
CA SER A 210 -17.55 -10.39 3.08
C SER A 210 -16.78 -9.19 3.65
N THR A 211 -15.45 -9.21 3.53
CA THR A 211 -14.58 -8.11 4.01
C THR A 211 -14.93 -6.77 3.34
N ALA A 212 -15.24 -6.77 2.04
CA ALA A 212 -15.67 -5.56 1.33
C ALA A 212 -17.00 -5.01 1.87
N GLU A 213 -17.98 -5.87 2.08
CA GLU A 213 -19.26 -5.49 2.67
C GLU A 213 -19.11 -4.96 4.10
N VAL A 214 -18.23 -5.56 4.89
CA VAL A 214 -17.88 -5.08 6.24
C VAL A 214 -17.37 -3.64 6.17
N ILE A 215 -16.41 -3.34 5.28
CA ILE A 215 -15.85 -2.00 5.13
C ILE A 215 -16.96 -0.99 4.83
N LEU A 216 -17.78 -1.23 3.80
CA LEU A 216 -18.84 -0.31 3.39
C LEU A 216 -19.91 -0.15 4.48
N SER A 217 -20.33 -1.25 5.09
CA SER A 217 -21.33 -1.25 6.16
C SER A 217 -20.85 -0.52 7.42
N LEU A 218 -19.58 -0.65 7.79
CA LEU A 218 -19.03 0.05 8.94
C LEU A 218 -18.80 1.53 8.68
N LEU A 219 -18.46 1.89 7.43
CA LEU A 219 -18.10 3.26 7.04
C LEU A 219 -19.34 4.16 6.91
N ARG A 220 -20.40 3.66 6.28
CA ARG A 220 -21.57 4.45 5.93
C ARG A 220 -22.53 4.61 7.11
N PRO A 221 -23.03 5.83 7.41
CA PRO A 221 -23.95 6.07 8.53
C PRO A 221 -25.21 5.22 8.49
N ASP A 222 -25.77 4.98 7.30
CA ASP A 222 -26.98 4.20 7.08
C ASP A 222 -26.71 2.71 6.78
N ARG A 223 -25.43 2.31 6.72
CA ARG A 223 -24.94 0.95 6.42
C ARG A 223 -25.30 0.41 5.04
N LYS A 224 -25.80 1.27 4.11
CA LYS A 224 -26.26 0.82 2.80
C LYS A 224 -25.15 0.84 1.77
N TYR A 225 -25.17 -0.15 0.90
CA TYR A 225 -24.33 -0.27 -0.28
C TYR A 225 -25.02 -1.15 -1.32
N THR A 226 -24.65 -1.01 -2.57
CA THR A 226 -25.12 -1.88 -3.65
C THR A 226 -24.24 -3.13 -3.77
N PRO A 227 -24.75 -4.24 -4.32
CA PRO A 227 -23.93 -5.42 -4.62
C PRO A 227 -22.74 -5.10 -5.54
N LEU A 228 -22.91 -4.19 -6.50
CA LEU A 228 -21.85 -3.77 -7.41
C LEU A 228 -20.71 -3.05 -6.67
N GLU A 229 -21.03 -2.09 -5.80
CA GLU A 229 -20.05 -1.39 -4.98
C GLU A 229 -19.20 -2.38 -4.15
N ALA A 230 -19.86 -3.34 -3.48
CA ALA A 230 -19.18 -4.33 -2.66
C ALA A 230 -18.26 -5.23 -3.49
N LYS A 231 -18.70 -5.69 -4.67
CA LYS A 231 -17.89 -6.53 -5.56
C LYS A 231 -16.71 -5.81 -6.16
N VAL A 232 -16.87 -4.55 -6.54
CA VAL A 232 -15.78 -3.75 -7.08
C VAL A 232 -14.74 -3.43 -5.99
N LEU A 233 -15.17 -3.19 -4.75
CA LEU A 233 -14.27 -3.05 -3.62
C LEU A 233 -13.53 -4.37 -3.32
N ASP A 234 -14.21 -5.50 -3.32
CA ASP A 234 -13.62 -6.83 -3.12
C ASP A 234 -12.50 -7.11 -4.14
N MET A 235 -12.76 -6.82 -5.42
CA MET A 235 -11.75 -6.91 -6.47
C MET A 235 -10.56 -5.99 -6.22
N ALA A 236 -10.79 -4.74 -5.83
CA ALA A 236 -9.71 -3.82 -5.51
C ALA A 236 -8.85 -4.35 -4.36
N LEU A 237 -9.46 -4.92 -3.33
CA LEU A 237 -8.74 -5.56 -2.23
C LEU A 237 -7.88 -6.73 -2.72
N ILE A 238 -8.39 -7.61 -3.61
CA ILE A 238 -7.61 -8.71 -4.22
C ILE A 238 -6.38 -8.17 -4.94
N LEU A 239 -6.50 -7.12 -5.74
CA LEU A 239 -5.41 -6.54 -6.52
C LEU A 239 -4.36 -5.83 -5.67
N HIS A 240 -4.70 -5.43 -4.45
CA HIS A 240 -3.78 -4.77 -3.51
C HIS A 240 -3.09 -5.72 -2.52
N MET A 241 -3.53 -7.00 -2.43
CA MET A 241 -3.04 -7.94 -1.42
C MET A 241 -1.54 -8.18 -1.47
N GLU A 242 -0.97 -8.34 -2.69
CA GLU A 242 0.40 -8.81 -2.85
C GLU A 242 1.05 -8.21 -4.09
N HIS A 243 2.34 -7.94 -4.01
CA HIS A 243 3.14 -7.47 -5.15
C HIS A 243 4.66 -7.70 -4.94
N GLY A 244 5.01 -8.92 -4.56
CA GLY A 244 6.39 -9.37 -4.46
C GLY A 244 7.10 -9.06 -3.14
N GLY A 245 8.01 -9.95 -2.76
CA GLY A 245 8.81 -9.85 -1.54
C GLY A 245 9.74 -8.64 -1.48
N GLY A 246 10.09 -8.06 -2.65
CA GLY A 246 10.91 -6.84 -2.76
C GLY A 246 10.14 -5.53 -2.62
N ASN A 247 8.81 -5.56 -2.48
CA ASN A 247 8.03 -4.39 -2.14
C ASN A 247 8.47 -3.82 -0.79
N ASN A 248 8.59 -2.50 -0.64
CA ASN A 248 9.23 -1.89 0.53
C ASN A 248 8.63 -2.33 1.87
N SER A 249 7.30 -2.39 2.00
CA SER A 249 6.65 -2.84 3.23
C SER A 249 6.75 -4.36 3.43
N THR A 250 6.71 -5.15 2.35
CA THR A 250 6.92 -6.60 2.40
C THR A 250 8.37 -6.92 2.78
N PHE A 251 9.35 -6.23 2.17
CA PHE A 251 10.75 -6.39 2.54
C PHE A 251 11.02 -5.97 4.00
N THR A 252 10.35 -4.92 4.48
CA THR A 252 10.39 -4.53 5.90
C THR A 252 9.85 -5.66 6.78
N THR A 253 8.77 -6.35 6.37
CA THR A 253 8.25 -7.52 7.07
C THR A 253 9.30 -8.63 7.15
N HIS A 254 9.99 -8.96 6.06
CA HIS A 254 11.10 -9.92 6.06
C HIS A 254 12.21 -9.51 7.02
N VAL A 255 12.70 -8.26 6.90
CA VAL A 255 13.80 -7.75 7.74
C VAL A 255 13.45 -7.85 9.22
N VAL A 256 12.27 -7.41 9.62
CA VAL A 256 11.85 -7.38 11.02
C VAL A 256 11.53 -8.80 11.52
N THR A 257 10.90 -9.64 10.69
CA THR A 257 10.65 -11.06 11.03
C THR A 257 11.94 -11.83 11.23
N SER A 258 12.97 -11.59 10.41
CA SER A 258 14.26 -12.27 10.50
C SER A 258 15.01 -12.01 11.83
N SER A 259 14.62 -10.96 12.56
CA SER A 259 15.15 -10.67 13.90
C SER A 259 14.50 -11.52 15.00
N GLY A 260 13.45 -12.28 14.70
CA GLY A 260 12.70 -13.10 15.67
C GLY A 260 11.65 -12.32 16.48
N THR A 261 11.22 -11.13 16.03
CA THR A 261 10.22 -10.32 16.74
C THR A 261 8.79 -10.87 16.60
N ASP A 262 7.89 -10.36 17.43
CA ASP A 262 6.46 -10.70 17.45
C ASP A 262 5.71 -10.21 16.19
N THR A 263 4.50 -10.72 15.96
CA THR A 263 3.68 -10.43 14.79
C THR A 263 3.16 -9.00 14.77
N TYR A 264 2.83 -8.43 15.92
CA TYR A 264 2.29 -7.07 16.03
C TYR A 264 3.35 -6.04 15.67
N SER A 265 4.59 -6.21 16.18
CA SER A 265 5.74 -5.36 15.84
C SER A 265 6.11 -5.46 14.36
N ALA A 266 6.12 -6.66 13.78
CA ALA A 266 6.40 -6.85 12.36
C ALA A 266 5.33 -6.16 11.48
N THR A 267 4.05 -6.31 11.83
CA THR A 267 2.94 -5.65 11.12
C THR A 267 2.98 -4.14 11.27
N ALA A 268 3.28 -3.63 12.46
CA ALA A 268 3.41 -2.18 12.67
C ALA A 268 4.58 -1.57 11.88
N ALA A 269 5.69 -2.29 11.74
CA ALA A 269 6.82 -1.89 10.89
C ALA A 269 6.42 -1.85 9.40
N ALA A 270 5.67 -2.83 8.92
CA ALA A 270 5.13 -2.85 7.56
C ALA A 270 4.17 -1.68 7.31
N LEU A 271 3.28 -1.37 8.27
CA LEU A 271 2.40 -0.20 8.23
C LEU A 271 3.19 1.11 8.18
N ALA A 272 4.24 1.25 8.98
CA ALA A 272 5.12 2.43 8.97
C ALA A 272 5.83 2.61 7.62
N SER A 273 6.25 1.51 7.00
CA SER A 273 6.81 1.53 5.64
C SER A 273 5.76 1.95 4.60
N LEU A 274 4.56 1.34 4.62
CA LEU A 274 3.50 1.64 3.66
C LEU A 274 3.00 3.08 3.78
N LYS A 275 2.94 3.64 4.99
CA LYS A 275 2.53 5.02 5.26
C LYS A 275 3.39 6.06 4.52
N GLY A 276 4.63 5.74 4.20
CA GLY A 276 5.57 6.67 3.57
C GLY A 276 5.05 7.23 2.24
N PRO A 277 5.19 8.56 1.98
CA PRO A 277 4.64 9.20 0.78
C PRO A 277 5.25 8.69 -0.54
N LYS A 278 6.41 8.03 -0.47
CA LYS A 278 7.05 7.39 -1.63
C LYS A 278 6.58 5.95 -1.87
N HIS A 279 5.72 5.41 -1.01
CA HIS A 279 5.20 4.05 -1.09
C HIS A 279 3.67 4.05 -1.19
N GLY A 280 2.94 4.05 -0.09
CA GLY A 280 1.48 3.92 -0.10
C GLY A 280 0.70 5.22 -0.32
N GLY A 281 1.36 6.37 -0.39
CA GLY A 281 0.69 7.66 -0.58
C GLY A 281 0.39 8.03 -2.04
N ALA A 282 0.68 7.15 -3.01
CA ALA A 282 0.56 7.49 -4.43
C ALA A 282 -0.91 7.68 -4.86
N ASN A 283 -1.83 6.82 -4.43
CA ASN A 283 -3.25 6.92 -4.81
C ASN A 283 -3.93 8.21 -4.32
N VAL A 284 -3.62 8.66 -3.12
CA VAL A 284 -4.12 9.95 -2.59
C VAL A 284 -3.60 11.11 -3.45
N LYS A 285 -2.35 11.03 -3.90
CA LYS A 285 -1.75 12.04 -4.79
C LYS A 285 -2.40 12.02 -6.17
N VAL A 286 -2.72 10.85 -6.71
CA VAL A 286 -3.50 10.74 -7.97
C VAL A 286 -4.84 11.43 -7.81
N PHE A 287 -5.58 11.14 -6.75
CA PHE A 287 -6.88 11.75 -6.49
C PHE A 287 -6.79 13.28 -6.46
N TYR A 288 -5.89 13.86 -5.66
CA TYR A 288 -5.74 15.31 -5.59
C TYR A 288 -5.24 15.93 -6.89
N MET A 289 -4.41 15.22 -7.66
CA MET A 289 -3.98 15.68 -8.98
C MET A 289 -5.16 15.80 -9.95
N PHE A 290 -6.07 14.81 -9.96
CA PHE A 290 -7.26 14.87 -10.78
C PHE A 290 -8.25 15.95 -10.31
N GLU A 291 -8.41 16.15 -9.01
CA GLU A 291 -9.19 17.27 -8.49
C GLU A 291 -8.61 18.64 -8.88
N ASP A 292 -7.29 18.74 -8.96
CA ASP A 292 -6.60 19.94 -9.43
C ASP A 292 -6.76 20.13 -10.95
N ILE A 293 -6.64 19.05 -11.74
CA ILE A 293 -6.92 19.03 -13.19
C ILE A 293 -8.34 19.53 -13.46
N LYS A 294 -9.34 18.94 -12.81
CA LYS A 294 -10.76 19.30 -12.96
C LYS A 294 -11.05 20.79 -12.70
N LYS A 295 -10.33 21.39 -11.77
CA LYS A 295 -10.48 22.83 -11.42
C LYS A 295 -9.88 23.77 -12.45
N HIS A 296 -8.85 23.36 -13.17
CA HIS A 296 -8.06 24.24 -14.01
C HIS A 296 -8.31 24.04 -15.51
N ILE A 297 -8.79 22.87 -15.93
CA ILE A 297 -9.18 22.56 -17.30
C ILE A 297 -10.64 22.91 -17.49
N LYS A 298 -10.97 23.64 -18.56
CA LYS A 298 -12.34 24.08 -18.86
C LYS A 298 -13.12 23.02 -19.63
N ASP A 299 -12.47 22.41 -20.61
CA ASP A 299 -13.05 21.33 -21.42
C ASP A 299 -12.27 20.04 -21.22
N TRP A 300 -12.85 19.12 -20.46
CA TRP A 300 -12.24 17.81 -20.17
C TRP A 300 -12.16 16.90 -21.41
N LYS A 301 -12.74 17.33 -22.54
CA LYS A 301 -12.69 16.60 -23.83
C LYS A 301 -11.64 17.17 -24.77
N ASP A 302 -11.02 18.29 -24.43
CA ASP A 302 -9.95 18.91 -25.20
C ASP A 302 -8.59 18.31 -24.81
N ASP A 303 -8.05 17.48 -25.70
CA ASP A 303 -6.76 16.82 -25.52
C ASP A 303 -5.59 17.84 -25.43
N GLU A 304 -5.64 18.96 -26.16
CA GLU A 304 -4.58 19.98 -26.15
C GLU A 304 -4.55 20.71 -24.79
N GLU A 305 -5.71 21.06 -24.24
CA GLU A 305 -5.81 21.70 -22.91
C GLU A 305 -5.29 20.75 -21.80
N ILE A 306 -5.60 19.44 -21.91
CA ILE A 306 -5.10 18.42 -21.00
C ILE A 306 -3.56 18.28 -21.12
N GLU A 307 -3.01 18.15 -22.35
CA GLU A 307 -1.56 18.04 -22.56
C GLU A 307 -0.82 19.26 -21.99
N ASP A 308 -1.29 20.47 -22.25
CA ASP A 308 -0.71 21.71 -21.72
C ASP A 308 -0.68 21.71 -20.18
N TYR A 309 -1.74 21.21 -19.56
CA TYR A 309 -1.79 21.16 -18.10
C TYR A 309 -0.84 20.11 -17.54
N LEU A 310 -0.75 18.94 -18.15
CA LEU A 310 0.21 17.90 -17.78
C LEU A 310 1.67 18.38 -17.94
N GLU A 311 1.96 19.18 -18.97
CA GLU A 311 3.27 19.81 -19.14
C GLU A 311 3.60 20.76 -17.98
N LYS A 312 2.64 21.61 -17.56
CA LYS A 312 2.80 22.50 -16.39
C LYS A 312 3.06 21.73 -15.09
N ILE A 313 2.41 20.56 -14.91
CA ILE A 313 2.71 19.68 -13.78
C ILE A 313 4.19 19.23 -13.82
N LEU A 314 4.67 18.74 -14.97
CA LEU A 314 6.06 18.28 -15.12
C LEU A 314 7.08 19.41 -14.96
N GLU A 315 6.74 20.63 -15.34
CA GLU A 315 7.56 21.84 -15.18
C GLU A 315 7.50 22.45 -13.77
N LYS A 316 6.77 21.81 -12.84
CA LYS A 316 6.61 22.25 -11.44
C LYS A 316 5.90 23.60 -11.29
N GLN A 317 5.03 23.94 -12.24
CA GLN A 317 4.33 25.22 -12.25
C GLN A 317 2.97 25.15 -11.54
N THR A 318 2.39 23.95 -11.44
CA THR A 318 1.06 23.75 -10.87
C THR A 318 1.02 22.51 -9.96
N PHE A 319 -0.15 22.24 -9.38
CA PHE A 319 -0.42 21.18 -8.40
C PHE A 319 0.55 21.27 -7.20
N ASP A 320 1.26 20.21 -6.84
CA ASP A 320 2.18 20.15 -5.71
C ASP A 320 3.63 20.57 -6.04
N ARG A 321 3.89 20.97 -7.27
CA ARG A 321 5.19 21.43 -7.80
C ARG A 321 6.32 20.39 -7.69
N MET A 322 5.98 19.13 -7.56
CA MET A 322 6.98 18.05 -7.54
C MET A 322 7.42 17.63 -8.93
N GLY A 323 6.67 18.00 -9.95
CA GLY A 323 6.96 17.66 -11.34
C GLY A 323 6.67 16.20 -11.66
N LEU A 324 5.64 15.61 -11.06
CA LEU A 324 5.24 14.22 -11.22
C LEU A 324 3.79 14.13 -11.66
N ILE A 325 3.51 13.37 -12.71
CA ILE A 325 2.17 12.89 -13.03
C ILE A 325 2.00 11.59 -12.24
N TYR A 326 1.27 11.67 -11.13
CA TYR A 326 1.09 10.54 -10.22
C TYR A 326 0.25 9.43 -10.85
N GLY A 327 0.50 8.19 -10.45
CA GLY A 327 -0.13 7.03 -11.06
C GLY A 327 0.50 6.59 -12.39
N MET A 328 1.44 7.40 -12.95
CA MET A 328 2.18 7.09 -14.16
C MET A 328 3.60 6.62 -13.83
N GLY A 329 3.99 5.50 -14.45
CA GLY A 329 5.26 4.82 -14.20
C GLY A 329 5.16 3.80 -13.06
N HIS A 330 5.99 2.77 -13.13
CA HIS A 330 6.07 1.71 -12.13
C HIS A 330 7.52 1.30 -11.91
N ALA A 331 7.85 0.89 -10.69
CA ALA A 331 9.20 0.44 -10.34
C ALA A 331 9.61 -0.86 -11.06
N VAL A 332 8.61 -1.65 -11.50
CA VAL A 332 8.78 -2.94 -12.15
C VAL A 332 8.24 -2.88 -13.59
N TYR A 333 6.94 -2.69 -13.78
CA TYR A 333 6.31 -2.74 -15.10
C TYR A 333 6.67 -1.54 -15.98
N THR A 334 6.98 -1.80 -17.24
CA THR A 334 7.30 -0.77 -18.24
C THR A 334 6.21 -0.62 -19.32
N ILE A 335 5.49 -1.70 -19.64
CA ILE A 335 4.47 -1.72 -20.68
C ILE A 335 3.07 -1.64 -20.09
N SER A 336 2.73 -2.54 -19.17
CA SER A 336 1.41 -2.58 -18.53
C SER A 336 1.49 -3.17 -17.13
N ASP A 337 0.61 -2.72 -16.22
CA ASP A 337 0.37 -3.32 -14.90
C ASP A 337 -0.95 -4.13 -14.97
N PRO A 338 -0.93 -5.46 -14.82
CA PRO A 338 -2.14 -6.28 -14.96
C PRO A 338 -3.22 -5.89 -13.95
N ARG A 339 -2.84 -5.41 -12.78
CA ARG A 339 -3.78 -4.97 -11.75
C ARG A 339 -4.54 -3.72 -12.19
N GLN A 340 -3.85 -2.79 -12.83
CA GLN A 340 -4.45 -1.56 -13.34
C GLN A 340 -5.45 -1.88 -14.46
N ILE A 341 -5.13 -2.81 -15.36
CA ILE A 341 -6.02 -3.21 -16.45
C ILE A 341 -7.32 -3.80 -15.89
N ILE A 342 -7.22 -4.72 -14.94
CA ILE A 342 -8.38 -5.34 -14.30
C ILE A 342 -9.21 -4.28 -13.56
N LEU A 343 -8.56 -3.42 -12.78
CA LEU A 343 -9.22 -2.39 -11.99
C LEU A 343 -9.94 -1.39 -12.89
N LYS A 344 -9.33 -0.97 -14.00
CA LYS A 344 -9.93 -0.07 -14.99
C LYS A 344 -11.28 -0.60 -15.48
N GLY A 345 -11.36 -1.89 -15.83
CA GLY A 345 -12.60 -2.51 -16.30
C GLY A 345 -13.72 -2.51 -15.24
N ALA A 346 -13.37 -2.68 -13.97
CA ALA A 346 -14.32 -2.61 -12.84
C ALA A 346 -14.77 -1.17 -12.57
N VAL A 347 -13.84 -0.22 -12.58
CA VAL A 347 -14.10 1.22 -12.42
C VAL A 347 -15.03 1.73 -13.51
N GLN A 348 -14.84 1.30 -14.77
CA GLN A 348 -15.72 1.65 -15.88
C GLN A 348 -17.18 1.20 -15.65
N LYS A 349 -17.36 -0.03 -15.17
CA LYS A 349 -18.69 -0.55 -14.86
C LYS A 349 -19.37 0.24 -13.74
N LEU A 350 -18.60 0.56 -12.69
CA LEU A 350 -19.12 1.33 -11.56
C LEU A 350 -19.43 2.77 -11.97
N ALA A 351 -18.53 3.42 -12.73
CA ALA A 351 -18.71 4.78 -13.22
C ALA A 351 -20.01 4.92 -14.00
N LYS A 352 -20.29 3.97 -14.91
CA LYS A 352 -21.54 3.94 -15.67
C LYS A 352 -22.78 3.74 -14.79
N ALA A 353 -22.68 2.94 -13.72
CA ALA A 353 -23.79 2.68 -12.81
C ALA A 353 -24.12 3.87 -11.90
N GLU A 354 -23.06 4.61 -11.47
CA GLU A 354 -23.15 5.71 -10.50
C GLU A 354 -23.12 7.10 -11.16
N GLY A 355 -23.04 7.19 -12.51
CA GLY A 355 -23.09 8.45 -13.24
C GLY A 355 -21.78 9.24 -13.24
N TYR A 356 -20.63 8.57 -13.17
CA TYR A 356 -19.29 9.14 -13.22
C TYR A 356 -18.59 8.94 -14.58
N ASP A 357 -19.37 8.81 -15.66
CA ASP A 357 -18.84 8.56 -17.01
C ASP A 357 -17.84 9.65 -17.46
N GLU A 358 -18.13 10.93 -17.20
CA GLU A 358 -17.25 12.04 -17.59
C GLU A 358 -15.92 12.02 -16.81
N ASP A 359 -15.96 11.68 -15.52
CA ASP A 359 -14.74 11.48 -14.71
C ASP A 359 -13.90 10.34 -15.27
N PHE A 360 -14.52 9.22 -15.58
CA PHE A 360 -13.83 8.06 -16.15
C PHE A 360 -13.20 8.39 -17.52
N GLU A 361 -13.90 9.09 -18.40
CA GLU A 361 -13.38 9.56 -19.68
C GLU A 361 -12.15 10.49 -19.50
N LEU A 362 -12.17 11.39 -18.51
CA LEU A 362 -11.03 12.24 -18.19
C LEU A 362 -9.80 11.40 -17.78
N TYR A 363 -10.01 10.39 -16.91
CA TYR A 363 -8.94 9.47 -16.54
C TYR A 363 -8.37 8.73 -17.73
N GLU A 364 -9.19 8.22 -18.66
CA GLU A 364 -8.75 7.56 -19.89
C GLU A 364 -7.93 8.49 -20.79
N ARG A 365 -8.34 9.76 -20.92
CA ARG A 365 -7.59 10.76 -21.70
C ARG A 365 -6.22 11.04 -21.08
N VAL A 366 -6.17 11.27 -19.77
CA VAL A 366 -4.91 11.49 -19.07
C VAL A 366 -4.00 10.25 -19.17
N GLU A 367 -4.54 9.04 -19.01
CA GLU A 367 -3.79 7.78 -19.19
C GLU A 367 -3.15 7.68 -20.58
N ARG A 368 -3.85 8.08 -21.62
CA ARG A 368 -3.38 8.05 -23.00
C ARG A 368 -2.35 9.15 -23.31
N LEU A 369 -2.54 10.36 -22.77
CA LEU A 369 -1.73 11.53 -23.09
C LEU A 369 -0.46 11.60 -22.22
N ALA A 370 -0.53 11.25 -20.95
CA ALA A 370 0.57 11.40 -20.01
C ALA A 370 1.89 10.71 -20.46
N PRO A 371 1.89 9.46 -21.02
CA PRO A 371 3.12 8.85 -21.52
C PRO A 371 3.81 9.67 -22.60
N GLN A 372 3.04 10.31 -23.49
CA GLN A 372 3.56 11.12 -24.58
C GLN A 372 4.19 12.41 -24.05
N VAL A 373 3.51 13.09 -23.14
CA VAL A 373 4.01 14.32 -22.48
C VAL A 373 5.27 14.02 -21.66
N ILE A 374 5.28 12.94 -20.88
CA ILE A 374 6.46 12.49 -20.12
C ILE A 374 7.63 12.16 -21.07
N GLY A 375 7.36 11.44 -22.15
CA GLY A 375 8.36 11.08 -23.16
C GLY A 375 9.02 12.28 -23.79
N LYS A 376 8.23 13.25 -24.24
CA LYS A 376 8.71 14.52 -24.83
C LYS A 376 9.60 15.30 -23.84
N LYS A 377 9.15 15.48 -22.58
CA LYS A 377 9.83 16.35 -21.60
C LYS A 377 11.05 15.69 -20.95
N ARG A 378 11.01 14.40 -20.67
CA ARG A 378 12.08 13.69 -19.92
C ARG A 378 13.02 12.89 -20.81
N LYS A 379 12.78 12.85 -22.13
CA LYS A 379 13.52 12.01 -23.08
C LYS A 379 13.56 10.53 -22.65
N ILE A 380 12.48 10.06 -22.05
CA ILE A 380 12.32 8.66 -21.64
C ILE A 380 11.68 7.92 -22.81
N TYR A 381 12.45 7.08 -23.47
CA TYR A 381 12.00 6.26 -24.59
C TYR A 381 11.52 4.85 -24.16
N LYS A 382 11.61 4.53 -22.87
CA LYS A 382 10.98 3.33 -22.28
C LYS A 382 9.52 3.65 -22.00
N GLY A 383 8.62 2.69 -22.24
CA GLY A 383 7.21 2.86 -21.96
C GLY A 383 6.95 3.35 -20.52
N VAL A 384 5.94 4.20 -20.36
CA VAL A 384 5.47 4.70 -19.07
C VAL A 384 4.05 4.19 -18.91
N ALA A 385 3.91 3.07 -18.19
CA ALA A 385 2.60 2.48 -17.90
C ALA A 385 1.93 3.19 -16.72
N SER A 386 0.60 3.27 -16.74
CA SER A 386 -0.20 3.55 -15.54
C SER A 386 -0.10 2.36 -14.57
N ASN A 387 -0.10 2.66 -13.28
CA ASN A 387 -0.05 1.65 -12.22
C ASN A 387 -1.41 1.51 -11.52
N VAL A 388 -1.53 0.58 -10.57
CA VAL A 388 -2.79 0.29 -9.87
C VAL A 388 -3.37 1.52 -9.14
N ASP A 389 -2.51 2.45 -8.70
CA ASP A 389 -2.95 3.66 -7.98
C ASP A 389 -3.67 4.65 -8.89
N PHE A 390 -3.49 4.56 -10.21
CA PHE A 390 -4.09 5.49 -11.16
C PHE A 390 -5.62 5.48 -11.10
N TYR A 391 -6.25 4.30 -11.07
CA TYR A 391 -7.71 4.18 -11.00
C TYR A 391 -8.27 3.94 -9.60
N SER A 392 -7.44 3.56 -8.62
CA SER A 392 -7.92 3.25 -7.27
C SER A 392 -8.48 4.48 -6.54
N GLY A 393 -7.94 5.68 -6.80
CA GLY A 393 -8.47 6.92 -6.24
C GLY A 393 -9.86 7.25 -6.75
N LEU A 394 -10.11 7.10 -8.07
CA LEU A 394 -11.44 7.26 -8.66
C LEU A 394 -12.42 6.23 -8.11
N LEU A 395 -11.98 4.97 -8.03
CA LEU A 395 -12.80 3.91 -7.43
C LEU A 395 -13.28 4.29 -6.03
N TYR A 396 -12.35 4.64 -5.16
CA TYR A 396 -12.68 4.96 -3.77
C TYR A 396 -13.57 6.21 -3.66
N SER A 397 -13.39 7.19 -4.54
CA SER A 397 -14.26 8.36 -4.64
C SER A 397 -15.71 7.98 -4.99
N MET A 398 -15.91 7.10 -5.97
CA MET A 398 -17.24 6.61 -6.35
C MET A 398 -17.92 5.77 -5.24
N LEU A 399 -17.12 5.14 -4.38
CA LEU A 399 -17.62 4.38 -3.23
C LEU A 399 -17.85 5.25 -1.98
N ASP A 400 -17.73 6.57 -2.07
CA ASP A 400 -17.74 7.50 -0.94
C ASP A 400 -16.75 7.14 0.19
N ILE A 401 -15.65 6.48 -0.17
CA ILE A 401 -14.53 6.23 0.75
C ILE A 401 -13.73 7.51 0.85
N PRO A 402 -13.57 8.11 2.03
CA PRO A 402 -12.81 9.35 2.19
C PRO A 402 -11.32 9.15 1.93
N CYS A 403 -10.64 10.17 1.42
CA CYS A 403 -9.23 10.10 1.02
C CYS A 403 -8.29 9.73 2.17
N GLU A 404 -8.66 10.01 3.41
CA GLU A 404 -7.95 9.59 4.62
C GLU A 404 -7.88 8.05 4.77
N LEU A 405 -8.82 7.33 4.13
CA LEU A 405 -8.88 5.87 4.14
C LEU A 405 -8.23 5.20 2.92
N TYR A 406 -7.73 5.92 1.91
CA TYR A 406 -7.16 5.31 0.70
C TYR A 406 -5.96 4.41 1.02
N THR A 407 -4.97 4.92 1.73
CA THR A 407 -3.83 4.11 2.18
C THR A 407 -4.22 3.03 3.20
N PRO A 408 -5.11 3.28 4.19
CA PRO A 408 -5.72 2.24 5.02
C PRO A 408 -6.42 1.10 4.27
N MET A 409 -7.14 1.37 3.18
CA MET A 409 -7.73 0.31 2.35
C MET A 409 -6.65 -0.56 1.70
N PHE A 410 -5.58 0.08 1.22
CA PHE A 410 -4.41 -0.64 0.73
C PHE A 410 -3.79 -1.53 1.82
N ALA A 411 -3.63 -1.02 3.04
CA ALA A 411 -3.12 -1.78 4.18
C ALA A 411 -4.05 -2.95 4.56
N THR A 412 -5.37 -2.72 4.54
CA THR A 412 -6.40 -3.74 4.82
C THR A 412 -6.35 -4.92 3.85
N ALA A 413 -5.95 -4.68 2.62
CA ALA A 413 -5.68 -5.73 1.66
C ALA A 413 -4.30 -6.37 1.88
N ARG A 414 -3.26 -5.54 2.01
CA ARG A 414 -1.86 -5.95 2.03
C ARG A 414 -1.46 -6.75 3.28
N ILE A 415 -2.22 -6.66 4.37
CA ILE A 415 -1.98 -7.48 5.56
C ILE A 415 -1.98 -8.98 5.23
N ALA A 416 -2.73 -9.43 4.23
CA ALA A 416 -2.73 -10.82 3.78
C ALA A 416 -1.35 -11.21 3.19
N GLY A 417 -0.81 -10.37 2.29
CA GLY A 417 0.53 -10.56 1.72
C GLY A 417 1.63 -10.50 2.78
N TRP A 418 1.61 -9.51 3.67
CA TRP A 418 2.57 -9.43 4.78
C TRP A 418 2.52 -10.66 5.68
N SER A 419 1.32 -11.16 5.98
CA SER A 419 1.13 -12.37 6.78
C SER A 419 1.72 -13.60 6.09
N ALA A 420 1.48 -13.76 4.80
CA ALA A 420 2.04 -14.87 4.02
C ALA A 420 3.58 -14.83 4.01
N HIS A 421 4.19 -13.67 3.72
CA HIS A 421 5.64 -13.51 3.72
C HIS A 421 6.26 -13.68 5.11
N ARG A 422 5.57 -13.24 6.18
CA ARG A 422 6.02 -13.49 7.55
C ARG A 422 6.05 -14.98 7.87
N LEU A 423 4.99 -15.71 7.52
CA LEU A 423 4.92 -17.15 7.74
C LEU A 423 5.98 -17.89 6.92
N GLU A 424 6.18 -17.49 5.65
CA GLU A 424 7.23 -18.05 4.78
C GLU A 424 8.63 -17.85 5.40
N GLU A 425 8.94 -16.66 5.93
CA GLU A 425 10.22 -16.36 6.58
C GLU A 425 10.44 -17.24 7.83
N ILE A 426 9.40 -17.44 8.65
CA ILE A 426 9.48 -18.26 9.86
C ILE A 426 9.67 -19.74 9.50
N VAL A 427 8.91 -20.28 8.55
CA VAL A 427 8.97 -21.70 8.14
C VAL A 427 10.33 -22.05 7.54
N ASN A 428 10.95 -21.12 6.81
CA ASN A 428 12.23 -21.35 6.14
C ASN A 428 13.45 -21.07 7.05
N VAL A 429 13.24 -20.74 8.32
CA VAL A 429 14.30 -20.50 9.33
C VAL A 429 15.42 -19.62 8.78
N GLY A 430 15.06 -18.42 8.33
CA GLY A 430 15.98 -17.46 7.71
C GLY A 430 17.09 -17.01 8.64
N LYS A 431 18.20 -16.55 8.07
CA LYS A 431 19.21 -15.81 8.81
C LYS A 431 18.76 -14.36 8.96
N ILE A 432 19.16 -13.71 10.06
CA ILE A 432 18.90 -12.27 10.22
C ILE A 432 19.40 -11.51 8.99
N ILE A 433 18.53 -10.72 8.38
CA ILE A 433 18.84 -9.91 7.21
C ILE A 433 19.73 -8.74 7.66
N ARG A 434 21.00 -8.79 7.28
CA ARG A 434 22.01 -7.82 7.69
C ARG A 434 22.92 -7.43 6.52
N PRO A 435 22.53 -6.43 5.72
CA PRO A 435 23.37 -5.94 4.64
C PRO A 435 24.65 -5.28 5.19
N ALA A 436 25.72 -5.25 4.39
CA ALA A 436 26.95 -4.58 4.73
C ALA A 436 26.85 -3.07 4.47
N TYR A 437 27.44 -2.28 5.38
CA TYR A 437 27.65 -0.85 5.21
C TYR A 437 29.14 -0.54 5.32
N MET A 438 29.66 0.27 4.38
CA MET A 438 31.06 0.72 4.40
C MET A 438 31.14 2.06 5.12
N SER A 439 32.02 2.13 6.14
CA SER A 439 32.38 3.41 6.76
C SER A 439 33.33 4.20 5.85
N ILE A 440 33.00 5.46 5.65
CA ILE A 440 33.86 6.43 4.94
C ILE A 440 34.55 7.41 5.90
N SER A 441 34.36 7.24 7.21
CA SER A 441 34.98 8.09 8.22
C SER A 441 36.45 7.76 8.35
N THR A 442 37.29 8.81 8.47
CA THR A 442 38.70 8.67 8.85
C THR A 442 38.82 8.37 10.33
N MET A 443 39.77 7.52 10.71
CA MET A 443 40.08 7.28 12.11
C MET A 443 40.61 8.56 12.75
N LYS A 444 40.17 8.84 13.99
CA LYS A 444 40.57 10.01 14.77
C LYS A 444 40.93 9.56 16.18
N ASP A 445 41.94 10.21 16.75
CA ASP A 445 42.25 10.02 18.16
C ASP A 445 41.21 10.71 19.05
N TYR A 446 40.94 10.10 20.19
CA TYR A 446 40.07 10.71 21.18
C TYR A 446 40.74 11.92 21.84
N THR A 447 40.12 13.06 21.78
CA THR A 447 40.54 14.27 22.47
C THR A 447 39.67 14.46 23.74
N PRO A 448 40.27 14.58 24.95
CA PRO A 448 39.55 14.87 26.16
C PRO A 448 38.68 16.13 26.06
N LEU A 449 37.55 16.14 26.74
CA LEU A 449 36.56 17.27 26.66
C LEU A 449 37.19 18.65 26.86
N GLU A 450 38.05 18.78 27.84
CA GLU A 450 38.73 20.03 28.21
C GLU A 450 39.77 20.51 27.18
N LYS A 451 40.12 19.68 26.18
CA LYS A 451 41.08 19.98 25.13
C LYS A 451 40.48 20.12 23.73
N ARG A 452 39.16 20.19 23.63
CA ARG A 452 38.42 20.32 22.36
C ARG A 452 38.22 21.75 21.96
#